data_79c619710674b878441df1391bc5d44d
#
_entry.id   79c619710674b878441df1391bc5d44d
#
_cell.length_a   1.000
_cell.length_b   1.000
_cell.length_c   1.000
_cell.angle_alpha   90.00
_cell.angle_beta   90.00
_cell.angle_gamma   90.00
#
_symmetry.space_group_name_H-M   'P 1'
#
loop_
_entity.id
_entity.type
_entity.pdbx_description
1 polymer ?
#
loop_
_entity_poly.entity_id
_entity_poly.type
_entity_poly.pdbx_seq_one_letter_code
_entity_poly.pdbx_strand_id
1 'polypeptide(L)'
;MLIAFQEVLEGAGYEVVIAANGKDALIWLQTQQPDLILSDISMPVMDGFKLFEALREIPGGALIPFIFLTALGTREDIFAGKSLGADDYITKPVTTQELLSAVNARLNRTDELMLAQLKTAYKESLLVLANAIEARDSYTHAHMKRLSYYARALAEELQWDEPQMEALEYGAILHDIGKIYVPETVLCKDGKLSEDEWVEMRKHPEVGARMIRDIPYLSPAIPMVLYHHERWDGNGYPEGLKGDAIPLSARLLSIADAFDAMTSDRPYRKALSGIVAYEVVMDESGKQFDPGMVEALRSSWDSGNFQKILENKDGKGTNGAKKRSNGR
;
A
#
# COMPACT_ATOMS: atom_id res chain seq x y z
N MET A 1 -9.18 -5.49 43.35
CA MET A 1 -9.16 -4.77 42.05
C MET A 1 -8.59 -5.66 40.93
N LEU A 2 -7.38 -6.23 41.04
CA LEU A 2 -6.82 -7.13 40.03
C LEU A 2 -7.75 -8.30 39.71
N ILE A 3 -8.27 -9.00 40.73
CA ILE A 3 -9.20 -10.13 40.55
C ILE A 3 -10.49 -9.68 39.83
N ALA A 4 -11.04 -8.51 40.17
CA ALA A 4 -12.25 -7.99 39.50
C ALA A 4 -11.99 -7.64 38.04
N PHE A 5 -10.81 -7.11 37.69
CA PHE A 5 -10.45 -6.86 36.30
C PHE A 5 -10.20 -8.17 35.54
N GLN A 6 -9.60 -9.18 36.19
CA GLN A 6 -9.46 -10.51 35.60
C GLN A 6 -10.82 -11.10 35.25
N GLU A 7 -11.77 -11.14 36.19
CA GLU A 7 -13.12 -11.67 35.97
C GLU A 7 -13.84 -10.96 34.84
N VAL A 8 -13.70 -9.64 34.74
CA VAL A 8 -14.31 -8.84 33.66
C VAL A 8 -13.73 -9.17 32.29
N LEU A 9 -12.40 -9.23 32.21
CA LEU A 9 -11.71 -9.48 30.95
C LEU A 9 -11.87 -10.94 30.49
N GLU A 10 -11.77 -11.91 31.41
CA GLU A 10 -12.03 -13.32 31.10
C GLU A 10 -13.49 -13.54 30.67
N GLY A 11 -14.44 -12.84 31.34
CA GLY A 11 -15.84 -12.84 30.94
C GLY A 11 -16.10 -12.24 29.54
N ALA A 12 -15.20 -11.39 29.06
CA ALA A 12 -15.21 -10.84 27.71
C ALA A 12 -14.44 -11.70 26.67
N GLY A 13 -13.85 -12.83 27.10
CA GLY A 13 -13.17 -13.79 26.23
C GLY A 13 -11.66 -13.60 26.11
N TYR A 14 -11.04 -12.75 26.94
CA TYR A 14 -9.59 -12.55 26.97
C TYR A 14 -8.91 -13.60 27.88
N GLU A 15 -7.71 -14.02 27.49
CA GLU A 15 -6.81 -14.75 28.38
C GLU A 15 -6.05 -13.76 29.26
N VAL A 16 -6.13 -13.91 30.59
CA VAL A 16 -5.59 -12.91 31.52
C VAL A 16 -4.53 -13.52 32.41
N VAL A 17 -3.35 -12.89 32.45
CA VAL A 17 -2.27 -13.22 33.38
C VAL A 17 -2.08 -12.07 34.33
N ILE A 18 -2.02 -12.39 35.65
CA ILE A 18 -1.82 -11.41 36.72
C ILE A 18 -0.38 -11.45 37.24
N ALA A 19 0.22 -10.26 37.39
CA ALA A 19 1.46 -10.05 38.09
C ALA A 19 1.21 -9.15 39.31
N ALA A 20 1.82 -9.46 40.44
CA ALA A 20 1.63 -8.70 41.68
C ALA A 20 2.38 -7.35 41.68
N ASN A 21 3.42 -7.22 40.89
CA ASN A 21 4.26 -6.02 40.74
C ASN A 21 4.99 -6.04 39.39
N GLY A 22 5.64 -4.93 39.02
CA GLY A 22 6.35 -4.81 37.77
C GLY A 22 7.51 -5.80 37.59
N LYS A 23 8.16 -6.24 38.64
CA LYS A 23 9.26 -7.20 38.54
C LYS A 23 8.76 -8.60 38.16
N ASP A 24 7.67 -9.05 38.76
CA ASP A 24 7.07 -10.34 38.45
C ASP A 24 6.54 -10.33 36.99
N ALA A 25 5.92 -9.22 36.56
CA ALA A 25 5.52 -9.01 35.15
C ALA A 25 6.73 -9.11 34.22
N LEU A 26 7.83 -8.44 34.53
CA LEU A 26 9.04 -8.44 33.69
C LEU A 26 9.66 -9.84 33.59
N ILE A 27 9.64 -10.67 34.63
CA ILE A 27 10.09 -12.07 34.58
C ILE A 27 9.23 -12.88 33.61
N TRP A 28 7.92 -12.72 33.68
CA TRP A 28 7.00 -13.41 32.76
C TRP A 28 7.22 -12.97 31.32
N LEU A 29 7.43 -11.67 31.06
CA LEU A 29 7.69 -11.07 29.74
C LEU A 29 9.00 -11.53 29.09
N GLN A 30 9.92 -12.17 29.83
CA GLN A 30 11.13 -12.75 29.21
C GLN A 30 10.84 -13.96 28.32
N THR A 31 9.73 -14.65 28.54
CA THR A 31 9.37 -15.88 27.82
C THR A 31 8.03 -15.82 27.09
N GLN A 32 7.22 -14.82 27.39
CA GLN A 32 5.87 -14.67 26.86
C GLN A 32 5.64 -13.22 26.43
N GLN A 33 4.81 -13.03 25.43
CA GLN A 33 4.41 -11.71 24.94
C GLN A 33 2.89 -11.60 24.95
N PRO A 34 2.32 -10.68 25.75
CA PRO A 34 0.88 -10.40 25.72
C PRO A 34 0.55 -9.43 24.59
N ASP A 35 -0.71 -9.43 24.17
CA ASP A 35 -1.23 -8.48 23.18
C ASP A 35 -1.45 -7.07 23.78
N LEU A 36 -1.56 -6.98 25.13
CA LEU A 36 -1.73 -5.71 25.85
C LEU A 36 -1.34 -5.85 27.31
N ILE A 37 -0.78 -4.79 27.87
CA ILE A 37 -0.47 -4.68 29.30
C ILE A 37 -1.34 -3.62 29.95
N LEU A 38 -2.04 -3.99 31.02
CA LEU A 38 -2.69 -3.06 31.94
C LEU A 38 -1.86 -2.99 33.22
N SER A 39 -1.37 -1.82 33.58
CA SER A 39 -0.52 -1.66 34.77
C SER A 39 -0.99 -0.52 35.67
N ASP A 40 -1.05 -0.78 36.97
CA ASP A 40 -1.10 0.31 37.93
C ASP A 40 0.22 1.10 37.89
N ILE A 41 0.14 2.41 38.02
CA ILE A 41 1.33 3.25 38.16
C ILE A 41 2.01 2.94 39.48
N SER A 42 1.25 2.88 40.58
CA SER A 42 1.78 2.69 41.92
C SER A 42 1.75 1.22 42.35
N MET A 43 2.87 0.53 42.17
CA MET A 43 3.04 -0.88 42.59
C MET A 43 4.26 -1.02 43.49
N PRO A 44 4.25 -2.02 44.42
CA PRO A 44 5.43 -2.31 45.23
C PRO A 44 6.56 -2.90 44.38
N VAL A 45 7.79 -2.88 44.88
CA VAL A 45 9.00 -3.46 44.26
C VAL A 45 9.42 -2.76 42.98
N MET A 46 8.55 -2.72 41.98
CA MET A 46 8.74 -2.02 40.68
C MET A 46 7.42 -1.39 40.29
N ASP A 47 7.42 -0.08 40.15
CA ASP A 47 6.26 0.70 39.71
C ASP A 47 5.98 0.53 38.19
N GLY A 48 4.79 1.01 37.75
CA GLY A 48 4.36 0.86 36.36
C GLY A 48 5.25 1.60 35.37
N PHE A 49 5.84 2.74 35.75
CA PHE A 49 6.73 3.49 34.86
C PHE A 49 8.03 2.73 34.60
N LYS A 50 8.63 2.17 35.66
CA LYS A 50 9.84 1.35 35.50
C LYS A 50 9.58 0.07 34.75
N LEU A 51 8.41 -0.54 34.91
CA LEU A 51 8.00 -1.68 34.08
C LEU A 51 7.92 -1.28 32.59
N PHE A 52 7.30 -0.14 32.29
CA PHE A 52 7.17 0.36 30.95
C PHE A 52 8.52 0.70 30.27
N GLU A 53 9.44 1.32 30.99
CA GLU A 53 10.81 1.57 30.53
C GLU A 53 11.55 0.26 30.28
N ALA A 54 11.50 -0.69 31.21
CA ALA A 54 12.15 -1.99 31.08
C ALA A 54 11.57 -2.84 29.96
N LEU A 55 10.25 -2.73 29.67
CA LEU A 55 9.60 -3.40 28.56
C LEU A 55 10.19 -2.99 27.21
N ARG A 56 10.54 -1.73 27.05
CA ARG A 56 11.11 -1.19 25.78
C ARG A 56 12.50 -1.74 25.46
N GLU A 57 13.21 -2.24 26.46
CA GLU A 57 14.52 -2.88 26.29
C GLU A 57 14.40 -4.35 25.87
N ILE A 58 13.20 -4.95 25.98
CA ILE A 58 12.94 -6.32 25.55
C ILE A 58 12.67 -6.32 24.02
N PRO A 59 13.27 -7.26 23.27
CA PRO A 59 12.95 -7.39 21.83
C PRO A 59 11.45 -7.56 21.59
N GLY A 60 10.86 -6.66 20.79
CA GLY A 60 9.42 -6.62 20.54
C GLY A 60 8.58 -5.94 21.62
N GLY A 61 9.13 -5.66 22.80
CA GLY A 61 8.39 -5.07 23.93
C GLY A 61 7.84 -3.67 23.65
N ALA A 62 8.54 -2.89 22.83
CA ALA A 62 8.09 -1.56 22.40
C ALA A 62 6.83 -1.57 21.53
N LEU A 63 6.45 -2.73 20.97
CA LEU A 63 5.25 -2.91 20.16
C LEU A 63 4.04 -3.34 20.96
N ILE A 64 4.23 -3.77 22.22
CA ILE A 64 3.15 -4.21 23.11
C ILE A 64 2.41 -2.97 23.64
N PRO A 65 1.10 -2.83 23.35
CA PRO A 65 0.30 -1.73 23.87
C PRO A 65 0.29 -1.72 25.40
N PHE A 66 0.43 -0.52 25.98
CA PHE A 66 0.52 -0.35 27.42
C PHE A 66 -0.46 0.71 27.91
N ILE A 67 -1.37 0.30 28.79
CA ILE A 67 -2.37 1.18 29.41
C ILE A 67 -2.05 1.33 30.89
N PHE A 68 -1.88 2.57 31.35
CA PHE A 68 -1.72 2.86 32.76
C PHE A 68 -3.07 3.03 33.46
N LEU A 69 -3.17 2.46 34.66
CA LEU A 69 -4.24 2.72 35.61
C LEU A 69 -3.76 3.75 36.63
N THR A 70 -4.37 4.93 36.67
CA THR A 70 -3.95 6.05 37.51
C THR A 70 -5.02 6.42 38.53
N ALA A 71 -4.62 6.85 39.73
CA ALA A 71 -5.54 7.42 40.70
C ALA A 71 -5.94 8.84 40.29
N LEU A 72 -7.18 9.25 40.58
CA LEU A 72 -7.70 10.58 40.28
C LEU A 72 -6.83 11.66 40.95
N GLY A 73 -6.19 12.53 40.18
CA GLY A 73 -5.76 13.81 40.74
C GLY A 73 -4.39 14.37 40.43
N THR A 74 -3.48 13.66 39.79
CA THR A 74 -2.20 14.30 39.44
C THR A 74 -2.06 14.51 37.96
N ARG A 75 -2.25 15.77 37.50
CA ARG A 75 -1.84 16.24 36.17
C ARG A 75 -0.38 15.87 35.88
N GLU A 76 0.43 15.74 36.93
CA GLU A 76 1.85 15.39 36.85
C GLU A 76 2.07 13.96 36.41
N ASP A 77 1.30 12.98 36.88
CA ASP A 77 1.41 11.57 36.46
C ASP A 77 0.99 11.36 35.03
N ILE A 78 -0.08 12.05 34.60
CA ILE A 78 -0.54 12.04 33.19
C ILE A 78 0.49 12.71 32.27
N PHE A 79 1.15 13.79 32.75
CA PHE A 79 2.17 14.49 31.97
C PHE A 79 3.47 13.66 31.89
N ALA A 80 3.89 13.04 32.98
CA ALA A 80 5.08 12.18 33.06
C ALA A 80 4.92 10.98 32.09
N GLY A 81 3.78 10.33 32.10
CA GLY A 81 3.56 9.19 31.24
C GLY A 81 3.34 9.54 29.77
N LYS A 82 2.69 10.67 29.43
CA LYS A 82 2.62 11.19 28.05
C LYS A 82 4.00 11.53 27.50
N SER A 83 4.90 12.05 28.32
CA SER A 83 6.29 12.33 27.93
C SER A 83 7.10 11.05 27.70
N LEU A 84 6.72 9.93 28.34
CA LEU A 84 7.32 8.60 28.14
C LEU A 84 6.73 7.87 26.92
N GLY A 85 5.65 8.39 26.32
CA GLY A 85 5.03 7.80 25.12
C GLY A 85 4.17 6.58 25.44
N ALA A 86 3.51 6.54 26.61
CA ALA A 86 2.51 5.53 26.89
C ALA A 86 1.27 5.69 26.00
N ASP A 87 0.66 4.56 25.71
CA ASP A 87 -0.40 4.48 24.71
C ASP A 87 -1.74 5.02 25.22
N ASP A 88 -2.08 4.80 26.49
CA ASP A 88 -3.32 5.29 27.07
C ASP A 88 -3.29 5.31 28.62
N TYR A 89 -4.29 5.98 29.22
CA TYR A 89 -4.47 6.13 30.67
C TYR A 89 -5.94 5.94 31.03
N ILE A 90 -6.22 5.11 32.02
CA ILE A 90 -7.54 4.96 32.60
C ILE A 90 -7.51 5.46 34.04
N THR A 91 -8.37 6.42 34.39
CA THR A 91 -8.47 6.99 35.74
C THR A 91 -9.35 6.12 36.63
N LYS A 92 -8.87 5.80 37.83
CA LYS A 92 -9.65 5.11 38.85
C LYS A 92 -10.63 6.09 39.54
N PRO A 93 -11.87 5.68 39.92
CA PRO A 93 -12.41 4.33 39.77
C PRO A 93 -12.79 4.01 38.30
N VAL A 94 -12.48 2.77 37.88
CA VAL A 94 -12.72 2.27 36.53
C VAL A 94 -14.00 1.44 36.49
N THR A 95 -14.91 1.77 35.63
CA THR A 95 -16.10 0.93 35.36
C THR A 95 -15.76 -0.22 34.40
N THR A 96 -16.53 -1.29 34.44
CA THR A 96 -16.40 -2.42 33.52
C THR A 96 -16.45 -1.97 32.06
N GLN A 97 -17.34 -1.04 31.75
CA GLN A 97 -17.52 -0.52 30.37
C GLN A 97 -16.30 0.29 29.91
N GLU A 98 -15.73 1.14 30.76
CA GLU A 98 -14.54 1.91 30.46
C GLU A 98 -13.33 1.01 30.22
N LEU A 99 -13.14 0.00 31.09
CA LEU A 99 -12.06 -0.97 30.95
C LEU A 99 -12.13 -1.71 29.61
N LEU A 100 -13.29 -2.31 29.31
CA LEU A 100 -13.48 -3.05 28.06
C LEU A 100 -13.36 -2.15 26.84
N SER A 101 -13.89 -0.93 26.88
CA SER A 101 -13.78 0.03 25.77
C SER A 101 -12.34 0.41 25.50
N ALA A 102 -11.54 0.69 26.52
CA ALA A 102 -10.13 1.06 26.37
C ALA A 102 -9.29 -0.11 25.82
N VAL A 103 -9.48 -1.31 26.37
CA VAL A 103 -8.79 -2.53 25.90
C VAL A 103 -9.11 -2.81 24.44
N ASN A 104 -10.41 -2.85 24.08
CA ASN A 104 -10.85 -3.10 22.69
C ASN A 104 -10.33 -2.04 21.74
N ALA A 105 -10.45 -0.76 22.08
CA ALA A 105 -9.99 0.33 21.23
C ALA A 105 -8.46 0.24 20.97
N ARG A 106 -7.70 -0.17 21.99
CA ARG A 106 -6.27 -0.26 21.88
C ARG A 106 -5.81 -1.46 21.06
N LEU A 107 -6.38 -2.64 21.31
CA LEU A 107 -6.11 -3.85 20.53
C LEU A 107 -6.47 -3.64 19.05
N ASN A 108 -7.68 -3.16 18.77
CA ASN A 108 -8.11 -2.87 17.40
C ASN A 108 -7.17 -1.88 16.69
N ARG A 109 -6.73 -0.83 17.39
CA ARG A 109 -5.80 0.16 16.83
C ARG A 109 -4.44 -0.46 16.50
N THR A 110 -3.95 -1.35 17.32
CA THR A 110 -2.68 -2.06 17.10
C THR A 110 -2.80 -2.99 15.89
N ASP A 111 -3.89 -3.75 15.80
CA ASP A 111 -4.16 -4.64 14.66
C ASP A 111 -4.27 -3.87 13.35
N GLU A 112 -4.98 -2.73 13.34
CA GLU A 112 -5.08 -1.84 12.16
C GLU A 112 -3.70 -1.34 11.70
N LEU A 113 -2.87 -0.89 12.65
CA LEU A 113 -1.52 -0.40 12.34
C LEU A 113 -0.62 -1.53 11.82
N MET A 114 -0.67 -2.70 12.44
CA MET A 114 0.11 -3.87 12.03
C MET A 114 -0.30 -4.34 10.64
N LEU A 115 -1.61 -4.40 10.36
CA LEU A 115 -2.14 -4.74 9.04
C LEU A 115 -1.68 -3.72 7.97
N ALA A 116 -1.73 -2.42 8.28
CA ALA A 116 -1.28 -1.37 7.37
C ALA A 116 0.22 -1.49 7.06
N GLN A 117 1.04 -1.77 8.09
CA GLN A 117 2.48 -1.99 7.91
C GLN A 117 2.77 -3.24 7.07
N LEU A 118 2.04 -4.34 7.33
CA LEU A 118 2.18 -5.58 6.57
C LEU A 118 1.82 -5.38 5.10
N LYS A 119 0.71 -4.69 4.81
CA LYS A 119 0.30 -4.33 3.44
C LYS A 119 1.37 -3.51 2.73
N THR A 120 1.94 -2.52 3.43
CA THR A 120 3.02 -1.68 2.87
C THR A 120 4.26 -2.51 2.56
N ALA A 121 4.74 -3.33 3.50
CA ALA A 121 5.91 -4.18 3.31
C ALA A 121 5.70 -5.21 2.18
N TYR A 122 4.49 -5.78 2.08
CA TYR A 122 4.14 -6.70 1.01
C TYR A 122 4.20 -6.00 -0.36
N LYS A 123 3.59 -4.81 -0.47
CA LYS A 123 3.61 -4.01 -1.69
C LYS A 123 5.03 -3.62 -2.11
N GLU A 124 5.87 -3.19 -1.16
CA GLU A 124 7.27 -2.86 -1.42
C GLU A 124 8.05 -4.08 -1.91
N SER A 125 7.79 -5.26 -1.34
CA SER A 125 8.41 -6.51 -1.77
C SER A 125 8.03 -6.89 -3.20
N LEU A 126 6.74 -6.77 -3.56
CA LEU A 126 6.28 -6.98 -4.94
C LEU A 126 6.91 -5.97 -5.90
N LEU A 127 7.04 -4.72 -5.50
CA LEU A 127 7.67 -3.68 -6.30
C LEU A 127 9.16 -3.98 -6.58
N VAL A 128 9.89 -4.49 -5.58
CA VAL A 128 11.28 -4.91 -5.76
C VAL A 128 11.38 -6.07 -6.75
N LEU A 129 10.49 -7.06 -6.66
CA LEU A 129 10.47 -8.21 -7.58
C LEU A 129 10.13 -7.77 -9.02
N ALA A 130 9.11 -6.93 -9.18
CA ALA A 130 8.73 -6.41 -10.49
C ALA A 130 9.85 -5.55 -11.10
N ASN A 131 10.49 -4.69 -10.32
CA ASN A 131 11.67 -3.93 -10.75
C ASN A 131 12.83 -4.82 -11.21
N ALA A 132 13.06 -5.94 -10.53
CA ALA A 132 14.12 -6.87 -10.91
C ALA A 132 13.85 -7.54 -12.29
N ILE A 133 12.58 -7.74 -12.64
CA ILE A 133 12.17 -8.25 -13.95
C ILE A 133 12.31 -7.16 -15.01
N GLU A 134 11.82 -5.96 -14.73
CA GLU A 134 11.92 -4.82 -15.65
C GLU A 134 13.37 -4.36 -15.90
N ALA A 135 14.26 -4.54 -14.94
CA ALA A 135 15.69 -4.25 -15.13
C ALA A 135 16.32 -5.05 -16.27
N ARG A 136 15.72 -6.19 -16.67
CA ARG A 136 16.09 -6.96 -17.85
C ARG A 136 15.58 -6.35 -19.16
N ASP A 137 14.48 -5.59 -19.13
CA ASP A 137 13.79 -5.03 -20.30
C ASP A 137 14.14 -3.54 -20.55
N SER A 138 15.24 -3.03 -20.04
CA SER A 138 15.62 -1.61 -20.20
C SER A 138 14.62 -0.59 -19.62
N TYR A 139 13.56 -1.04 -18.94
CA TYR A 139 12.64 -0.19 -18.21
C TYR A 139 13.26 0.23 -16.86
N THR A 140 12.99 1.44 -16.43
CA THR A 140 13.53 1.97 -15.19
C THR A 140 12.51 1.89 -14.08
N HIS A 141 12.95 1.77 -12.83
CA HIS A 141 12.13 1.88 -11.61
C HIS A 141 11.12 3.06 -11.64
N ALA A 142 11.41 4.10 -12.40
CA ALA A 142 10.54 5.24 -12.60
C ALA A 142 9.27 4.92 -13.40
N HIS A 143 9.27 3.90 -14.26
CA HIS A 143 8.09 3.51 -15.06
C HIS A 143 6.92 3.09 -14.18
N MET A 144 7.07 2.08 -13.34
CA MET A 144 5.99 1.58 -12.50
C MET A 144 5.36 2.66 -11.61
N LYS A 145 6.20 3.56 -11.08
CA LYS A 145 5.70 4.68 -10.27
C LYS A 145 4.85 5.65 -11.09
N ARG A 146 5.28 5.99 -12.31
CA ARG A 146 4.51 6.86 -13.20
C ARG A 146 3.23 6.19 -13.67
N LEU A 147 3.31 4.92 -14.08
CA LEU A 147 2.17 4.12 -14.49
C LEU A 147 1.09 4.11 -13.39
N SER A 148 1.48 3.87 -12.13
CA SER A 148 0.55 3.93 -11.00
C SER A 148 -0.10 5.30 -10.84
N TYR A 149 0.64 6.39 -11.05
CA TYR A 149 0.07 7.74 -10.96
C TYR A 149 -0.91 8.04 -12.10
N TYR A 150 -0.59 7.67 -13.34
CA TYR A 150 -1.50 7.84 -14.47
C TYR A 150 -2.76 6.99 -14.33
N ALA A 151 -2.59 5.72 -13.95
CA ALA A 151 -3.71 4.81 -13.72
C ALA A 151 -4.62 5.33 -12.60
N ARG A 152 -4.04 5.80 -11.50
CA ARG A 152 -4.78 6.40 -10.39
C ARG A 152 -5.57 7.64 -10.80
N ALA A 153 -4.96 8.55 -11.57
CA ALA A 153 -5.64 9.75 -12.05
C ALA A 153 -6.87 9.44 -12.92
N LEU A 154 -6.80 8.37 -13.73
CA LEU A 154 -7.96 7.89 -14.50
C LEU A 154 -9.03 7.25 -13.59
N ALA A 155 -8.62 6.46 -12.61
CA ALA A 155 -9.53 5.81 -11.68
C ALA A 155 -10.28 6.81 -10.78
N GLU A 156 -9.64 7.91 -10.40
CA GLU A 156 -10.25 9.01 -9.65
C GLU A 156 -11.37 9.69 -10.46
N GLU A 157 -11.19 9.91 -11.77
CA GLU A 157 -12.24 10.43 -12.67
C GLU A 157 -13.43 9.46 -12.78
N LEU A 158 -13.18 8.16 -12.64
CA LEU A 158 -14.21 7.10 -12.64
C LEU A 158 -14.81 6.85 -11.27
N GLN A 159 -14.38 7.59 -10.23
CA GLN A 159 -14.86 7.48 -8.86
C GLN A 159 -14.69 6.07 -8.27
N TRP A 160 -13.58 5.41 -8.56
CA TRP A 160 -13.29 4.08 -8.03
C TRP A 160 -13.13 4.11 -6.50
N ASP A 161 -13.63 3.06 -5.86
CA ASP A 161 -13.52 2.88 -4.42
C ASP A 161 -12.12 2.35 -4.00
N GLU A 162 -11.83 2.35 -2.70
CA GLU A 162 -10.54 1.89 -2.16
C GLU A 162 -10.16 0.45 -2.58
N PRO A 163 -11.05 -0.56 -2.56
CA PRO A 163 -10.75 -1.89 -3.07
C PRO A 163 -10.35 -1.92 -4.55
N GLN A 164 -11.02 -1.14 -5.39
CA GLN A 164 -10.69 -1.01 -6.81
C GLN A 164 -9.33 -0.30 -7.01
N MET A 165 -9.06 0.74 -6.23
CA MET A 165 -7.79 1.45 -6.23
C MET A 165 -6.63 0.55 -5.77
N GLU A 166 -6.83 -0.27 -4.73
CA GLU A 166 -5.83 -1.24 -4.27
C GLU A 166 -5.54 -2.29 -5.34
N ALA A 167 -6.57 -2.84 -6.00
CA ALA A 167 -6.41 -3.78 -7.11
C ALA A 167 -5.64 -3.16 -8.28
N LEU A 168 -5.91 -1.89 -8.61
CA LEU A 168 -5.23 -1.15 -9.65
C LEU A 168 -3.73 -0.97 -9.37
N GLU A 169 -3.39 -0.67 -8.13
CA GLU A 169 -1.98 -0.56 -7.72
C GLU A 169 -1.22 -1.88 -7.93
N TYR A 170 -1.81 -3.03 -7.53
CA TYR A 170 -1.19 -4.33 -7.79
C TYR A 170 -1.16 -4.67 -9.27
N GLY A 171 -2.20 -4.35 -10.02
CA GLY A 171 -2.23 -4.51 -11.47
C GLY A 171 -1.12 -3.73 -12.15
N ALA A 172 -0.92 -2.47 -11.78
CA ALA A 172 0.14 -1.63 -12.32
C ALA A 172 1.56 -2.16 -11.99
N ILE A 173 1.76 -2.72 -10.78
CA ILE A 173 3.05 -3.32 -10.36
C ILE A 173 3.31 -4.62 -11.11
N LEU A 174 2.28 -5.44 -11.36
CA LEU A 174 2.44 -6.83 -11.77
C LEU A 174 2.08 -7.11 -13.24
N HIS A 175 1.59 -6.11 -14.00
CA HIS A 175 1.11 -6.34 -15.38
C HIS A 175 2.12 -7.07 -16.25
N ASP A 176 3.38 -6.76 -16.09
CA ASP A 176 4.51 -7.26 -16.87
C ASP A 176 5.31 -8.38 -16.16
N ILE A 177 4.85 -8.88 -15.00
CA ILE A 177 5.61 -9.88 -14.22
C ILE A 177 5.91 -11.16 -15.01
N GLY A 178 5.06 -11.52 -15.96
CA GLY A 178 5.24 -12.68 -16.83
C GLY A 178 6.41 -12.56 -17.79
N LYS A 179 6.99 -11.39 -18.00
CA LYS A 179 8.21 -11.19 -18.81
C LYS A 179 9.42 -11.97 -18.27
N ILE A 180 9.36 -12.46 -17.02
CA ILE A 180 10.37 -13.36 -16.47
C ILE A 180 10.58 -14.63 -17.32
N TYR A 181 9.53 -15.06 -18.03
CA TYR A 181 9.55 -16.22 -18.91
C TYR A 181 9.99 -15.91 -20.34
N VAL A 182 10.05 -14.66 -20.72
CA VAL A 182 10.49 -14.28 -22.05
C VAL A 182 12.01 -14.50 -22.16
N PRO A 183 12.48 -15.23 -23.19
CA PRO A 183 13.91 -15.44 -23.41
C PRO A 183 14.65 -14.10 -23.51
N GLU A 184 15.82 -14.00 -22.90
CA GLU A 184 16.63 -12.77 -22.90
C GLU A 184 16.99 -12.31 -24.32
N THR A 185 17.21 -13.26 -25.22
CA THR A 185 17.46 -12.99 -26.66
C THR A 185 16.29 -12.31 -27.37
N VAL A 186 15.07 -12.44 -26.84
CA VAL A 186 13.85 -11.80 -27.35
C VAL A 186 13.63 -10.49 -26.61
N LEU A 187 13.72 -10.52 -25.27
CA LEU A 187 13.42 -9.38 -24.40
C LEU A 187 14.41 -8.22 -24.61
N CYS A 188 15.71 -8.54 -24.75
CA CYS A 188 16.79 -7.54 -24.90
C CYS A 188 17.23 -7.36 -26.35
N LYS A 189 16.44 -7.77 -27.32
CA LYS A 189 16.81 -7.70 -28.73
C LYS A 189 16.88 -6.25 -29.23
N ASP A 190 18.01 -5.87 -29.79
CA ASP A 190 18.14 -4.62 -30.53
C ASP A 190 17.45 -4.73 -31.88
N GLY A 191 16.30 -4.06 -32.04
CA GLY A 191 15.55 -4.01 -33.30
C GLY A 191 14.17 -4.67 -33.24
N LYS A 192 13.60 -4.95 -34.42
CA LYS A 192 12.26 -5.52 -34.52
C LYS A 192 12.25 -7.01 -34.21
N LEU A 193 11.25 -7.47 -33.46
CA LEU A 193 11.01 -8.88 -33.23
C LEU A 193 10.50 -9.55 -34.51
N SER A 194 10.93 -10.80 -34.77
CA SER A 194 10.32 -11.68 -35.77
C SER A 194 8.95 -12.16 -35.32
N GLU A 195 8.20 -12.80 -36.22
CA GLU A 195 6.88 -13.37 -35.88
C GLU A 195 6.98 -14.41 -34.75
N ASP A 196 7.98 -15.29 -34.78
CA ASP A 196 8.20 -16.29 -33.74
C ASP A 196 8.56 -15.65 -32.40
N GLU A 197 9.40 -14.62 -32.41
CA GLU A 197 9.75 -13.84 -31.21
C GLU A 197 8.55 -13.09 -30.65
N TRP A 198 7.67 -12.59 -31.50
CA TRP A 198 6.39 -12.00 -31.08
C TRP A 198 5.48 -13.01 -30.40
N VAL A 199 5.43 -14.27 -30.88
CA VAL A 199 4.69 -15.35 -30.22
C VAL A 199 5.20 -15.56 -28.80
N GLU A 200 6.52 -15.55 -28.58
CA GLU A 200 7.08 -15.66 -27.23
C GLU A 200 6.77 -14.43 -26.37
N MET A 201 6.91 -13.23 -26.91
CA MET A 201 6.62 -12.00 -26.17
C MET A 201 5.16 -11.93 -25.72
N ARG A 202 4.21 -12.29 -26.58
CA ARG A 202 2.77 -12.25 -26.28
C ARG A 202 2.30 -13.23 -25.22
N LYS A 203 3.16 -14.14 -24.74
CA LYS A 203 2.82 -15.09 -23.66
C LYS A 203 2.85 -14.45 -22.26
N HIS A 204 3.55 -13.31 -22.09
CA HIS A 204 3.76 -12.77 -20.74
C HIS A 204 2.45 -12.44 -19.97
N PRO A 205 1.34 -11.99 -20.58
CA PRO A 205 0.12 -11.73 -19.82
C PRO A 205 -0.47 -13.00 -19.22
N GLU A 206 -0.55 -14.08 -20.00
CA GLU A 206 -1.05 -15.37 -19.53
C GLU A 206 -0.13 -16.00 -18.45
N VAL A 207 1.18 -15.88 -18.66
CA VAL A 207 2.17 -16.36 -17.68
C VAL A 207 2.06 -15.56 -16.38
N GLY A 208 2.00 -14.24 -16.47
CA GLY A 208 1.84 -13.36 -15.33
C GLY A 208 0.57 -13.64 -14.53
N ALA A 209 -0.57 -13.74 -15.22
CA ALA A 209 -1.85 -14.09 -14.60
C ALA A 209 -1.78 -15.47 -13.89
N ARG A 210 -1.11 -16.46 -14.49
CA ARG A 210 -0.91 -17.77 -13.87
C ARG A 210 -0.04 -17.71 -12.61
N MET A 211 1.01 -16.89 -12.61
CA MET A 211 1.91 -16.73 -11.46
C MET A 211 1.21 -16.18 -10.22
N ILE A 212 0.23 -15.30 -10.39
CA ILE A 212 -0.47 -14.68 -9.26
C ILE A 212 -1.81 -15.34 -8.91
N ARG A 213 -2.27 -16.31 -9.70
CA ARG A 213 -3.61 -16.94 -9.60
C ARG A 213 -3.90 -17.53 -8.21
N ASP A 214 -2.90 -18.18 -7.61
CA ASP A 214 -3.07 -18.90 -6.35
C ASP A 214 -2.85 -18.00 -5.12
N ILE A 215 -2.73 -16.69 -5.33
CA ILE A 215 -2.61 -15.68 -4.28
C ILE A 215 -3.95 -14.93 -4.17
N PRO A 216 -4.83 -15.27 -3.20
CA PRO A 216 -6.19 -14.70 -3.14
C PRO A 216 -6.22 -13.19 -3.09
N TYR A 217 -5.27 -12.57 -2.40
CA TYR A 217 -5.14 -11.13 -2.25
C TYR A 217 -4.83 -10.40 -3.57
N LEU A 218 -4.19 -11.07 -4.53
CA LEU A 218 -3.87 -10.53 -5.85
C LEU A 218 -4.92 -10.85 -6.92
N SER A 219 -5.93 -11.66 -6.59
CA SER A 219 -6.94 -12.08 -7.58
C SER A 219 -7.66 -10.90 -8.28
N PRO A 220 -7.94 -9.74 -7.62
CA PRO A 220 -8.53 -8.60 -8.29
C PRO A 220 -7.60 -7.93 -9.33
N ALA A 221 -6.29 -8.16 -9.27
CA ALA A 221 -5.32 -7.65 -10.24
C ALA A 221 -5.20 -8.52 -11.51
N ILE A 222 -5.65 -9.78 -11.47
CA ILE A 222 -5.53 -10.73 -12.58
C ILE A 222 -6.07 -10.19 -13.90
N PRO A 223 -7.26 -9.54 -13.95
CA PRO A 223 -7.76 -9.00 -15.22
C PRO A 223 -6.83 -7.97 -15.87
N MET A 224 -6.16 -7.16 -15.07
CA MET A 224 -5.18 -6.18 -15.56
C MET A 224 -3.95 -6.86 -16.11
N VAL A 225 -3.39 -7.82 -15.37
CA VAL A 225 -2.21 -8.59 -15.81
C VAL A 225 -2.49 -9.37 -17.09
N LEU A 226 -3.67 -9.96 -17.22
CA LEU A 226 -4.01 -10.81 -18.35
C LEU A 226 -4.40 -10.03 -19.60
N TYR A 227 -5.11 -8.90 -19.45
CA TYR A 227 -5.80 -8.24 -20.55
C TYR A 227 -5.30 -6.81 -20.85
N HIS A 228 -4.19 -6.32 -20.27
CA HIS A 228 -3.70 -4.96 -20.53
C HIS A 228 -3.25 -4.71 -21.98
N HIS A 229 -3.06 -5.76 -22.77
CA HIS A 229 -2.74 -5.69 -24.19
C HIS A 229 -3.94 -5.97 -25.10
N GLU A 230 -5.14 -6.17 -24.53
CA GLU A 230 -6.33 -6.20 -25.34
C GLU A 230 -6.64 -4.80 -25.91
N ARG A 231 -7.24 -4.79 -27.09
CA ARG A 231 -7.59 -3.57 -27.81
C ARG A 231 -9.09 -3.48 -27.95
N TRP A 232 -9.63 -2.29 -27.86
CA TRP A 232 -11.07 -2.07 -28.00
C TRP A 232 -11.65 -2.62 -29.31
N ASP A 233 -10.88 -2.56 -30.41
CA ASP A 233 -11.25 -3.08 -31.73
C ASP A 233 -11.18 -4.62 -31.84
N GLY A 234 -10.63 -5.33 -30.85
CA GLY A 234 -10.47 -6.79 -30.84
C GLY A 234 -9.20 -7.28 -31.54
N ASN A 235 -8.28 -6.39 -31.90
CA ASN A 235 -6.99 -6.75 -32.51
C ASN A 235 -5.88 -6.90 -31.48
N GLY A 236 -6.24 -7.01 -30.19
CA GLY A 236 -5.33 -7.22 -29.08
C GLY A 236 -4.96 -8.68 -28.82
N TYR A 237 -4.37 -8.94 -27.69
CA TYR A 237 -4.02 -10.28 -27.21
C TYR A 237 -4.12 -10.33 -25.68
N PRO A 238 -4.25 -11.52 -25.04
CA PRO A 238 -4.10 -12.87 -25.60
C PRO A 238 -5.36 -13.45 -26.25
N GLU A 239 -6.56 -12.99 -25.91
CA GLU A 239 -7.82 -13.61 -26.33
C GLU A 239 -8.51 -12.86 -27.49
N GLY A 240 -8.05 -11.65 -27.84
CA GLY A 240 -8.69 -10.81 -28.86
C GLY A 240 -10.07 -10.30 -28.42
N LEU A 241 -10.24 -10.02 -27.13
CA LEU A 241 -11.48 -9.47 -26.59
C LEU A 241 -11.80 -8.12 -27.21
N LYS A 242 -13.09 -7.85 -27.42
CA LYS A 242 -13.56 -6.63 -28.06
C LYS A 242 -14.54 -5.85 -27.20
N GLY A 243 -14.38 -4.53 -27.17
CA GLY A 243 -15.32 -3.63 -26.51
C GLY A 243 -15.46 -3.96 -25.02
N ASP A 244 -16.70 -4.04 -24.57
CA ASP A 244 -17.03 -4.29 -23.15
C ASP A 244 -16.70 -5.71 -22.67
N ALA A 245 -16.30 -6.64 -23.53
CA ALA A 245 -15.78 -7.93 -23.12
C ALA A 245 -14.41 -7.79 -22.41
N ILE A 246 -13.67 -6.70 -22.68
CA ILE A 246 -12.43 -6.39 -21.97
C ILE A 246 -12.76 -5.86 -20.57
N PRO A 247 -12.22 -6.43 -19.49
CA PRO A 247 -12.43 -5.91 -18.15
C PRO A 247 -12.08 -4.42 -18.03
N LEU A 248 -12.92 -3.65 -17.32
CA LEU A 248 -12.77 -2.20 -17.19
C LEU A 248 -11.38 -1.79 -16.67
N SER A 249 -10.87 -2.55 -15.68
CA SER A 249 -9.55 -2.32 -15.09
C SER A 249 -8.40 -2.51 -16.07
N ALA A 250 -8.53 -3.47 -16.98
CA ALA A 250 -7.54 -3.68 -18.06
C ALA A 250 -7.60 -2.57 -19.10
N ARG A 251 -8.81 -2.10 -19.48
CA ARG A 251 -8.98 -0.96 -20.39
C ARG A 251 -8.34 0.31 -19.84
N LEU A 252 -8.49 0.57 -18.53
CA LEU A 252 -7.88 1.70 -17.85
C LEU A 252 -6.35 1.59 -17.84
N LEU A 253 -5.82 0.43 -17.44
CA LEU A 253 -4.38 0.22 -17.36
C LEU A 253 -3.70 0.33 -18.72
N SER A 254 -4.34 -0.17 -19.80
CA SER A 254 -3.84 -0.08 -21.17
C SER A 254 -3.57 1.35 -21.61
N ILE A 255 -4.45 2.33 -21.27
CA ILE A 255 -4.20 3.74 -21.57
C ILE A 255 -3.02 4.28 -20.77
N ALA A 256 -2.99 4.00 -19.47
CA ALA A 256 -1.94 4.49 -18.59
C ALA A 256 -0.55 3.98 -19.02
N ASP A 257 -0.46 2.69 -19.37
CA ASP A 257 0.77 2.07 -19.86
C ASP A 257 1.20 2.64 -21.21
N ALA A 258 0.29 2.73 -22.18
CA ALA A 258 0.59 3.32 -23.47
C ALA A 258 1.03 4.78 -23.36
N PHE A 259 0.42 5.56 -22.46
CA PHE A 259 0.79 6.95 -22.23
C PHE A 259 2.19 7.07 -21.62
N ASP A 260 2.51 6.28 -20.59
CA ASP A 260 3.86 6.26 -20.01
C ASP A 260 4.89 5.77 -21.04
N ALA A 261 4.55 4.73 -21.78
CA ALA A 261 5.39 4.23 -22.85
C ALA A 261 5.72 5.30 -23.90
N MET A 262 4.76 6.11 -24.31
CA MET A 262 4.97 7.19 -25.26
C MET A 262 5.78 8.36 -24.71
N THR A 263 5.57 8.70 -23.46
CA THR A 263 6.22 9.84 -22.79
C THR A 263 7.56 9.49 -22.11
N SER A 264 8.07 8.26 -22.26
CA SER A 264 9.36 7.81 -21.72
C SER A 264 10.37 7.56 -22.84
N ASP A 265 11.65 7.86 -22.57
CA ASP A 265 12.76 7.51 -23.47
C ASP A 265 12.91 5.97 -23.51
N ARG A 266 13.10 5.44 -24.71
CA ARG A 266 13.44 4.03 -24.97
C ARG A 266 14.74 3.94 -25.75
N PRO A 267 15.47 2.83 -25.70
CA PRO A 267 16.76 2.71 -26.40
C PRO A 267 16.72 3.12 -27.86
N TYR A 268 15.60 2.87 -28.51
CA TYR A 268 15.37 3.12 -29.95
C TYR A 268 14.45 4.31 -30.26
N ARG A 269 13.93 5.02 -29.23
CA ARG A 269 12.98 6.13 -29.44
C ARG A 269 13.03 7.15 -28.31
N LYS A 270 13.12 8.42 -28.64
CA LYS A 270 12.96 9.54 -27.72
C LYS A 270 11.50 9.65 -27.24
N ALA A 271 11.33 10.13 -26.02
CA ALA A 271 10.03 10.45 -25.45
C ALA A 271 9.28 11.46 -26.29
N LEU A 272 7.99 11.24 -26.49
CA LEU A 272 7.08 12.25 -27.03
C LEU A 272 6.77 13.29 -25.93
N SER A 273 6.39 14.50 -26.35
CA SER A 273 5.81 15.45 -25.39
C SER A 273 4.44 14.96 -24.90
N GLY A 274 4.06 15.34 -23.67
CA GLY A 274 2.79 14.93 -23.10
C GLY A 274 1.59 15.28 -23.97
N ILE A 275 1.62 16.45 -24.65
CA ILE A 275 0.53 16.86 -25.54
C ILE A 275 0.43 15.95 -26.78
N VAL A 276 1.55 15.55 -27.38
CA VAL A 276 1.56 14.64 -28.51
C VAL A 276 1.08 13.25 -28.11
N ALA A 277 1.47 12.75 -26.94
CA ALA A 277 0.98 11.48 -26.41
C ALA A 277 -0.54 11.54 -26.14
N TYR A 278 -1.04 12.65 -25.61
CA TYR A 278 -2.47 12.89 -25.42
C TYR A 278 -3.22 12.84 -26.76
N GLU A 279 -2.76 13.54 -27.78
CA GLU A 279 -3.38 13.55 -29.11
C GLU A 279 -3.42 12.14 -29.71
N VAL A 280 -2.34 11.36 -29.59
CA VAL A 280 -2.30 9.97 -30.06
C VAL A 280 -3.38 9.12 -29.36
N VAL A 281 -3.57 9.25 -28.05
CA VAL A 281 -4.61 8.51 -27.33
C VAL A 281 -6.00 8.94 -27.80
N MET A 282 -6.24 10.24 -28.04
CA MET A 282 -7.51 10.76 -28.58
C MET A 282 -7.82 10.15 -29.96
N ASP A 283 -6.85 10.10 -30.86
CA ASP A 283 -6.99 9.58 -32.24
C ASP A 283 -7.21 8.05 -32.26
N GLU A 284 -6.77 7.33 -31.24
CA GLU A 284 -6.94 5.88 -31.10
C GLU A 284 -8.22 5.49 -30.31
N SER A 285 -9.08 6.47 -29.98
CA SER A 285 -10.40 6.23 -29.37
C SER A 285 -11.28 5.36 -30.27
N GLY A 286 -11.88 4.33 -29.69
CA GLY A 286 -12.71 3.37 -30.41
C GLY A 286 -11.92 2.35 -31.27
N LYS A 287 -10.59 2.45 -31.31
CA LYS A 287 -9.68 1.51 -31.97
C LYS A 287 -8.86 0.75 -30.90
N GLN A 288 -7.73 1.32 -30.48
CA GLN A 288 -6.93 0.73 -29.43
C GLN A 288 -7.61 0.92 -28.07
N PHE A 289 -8.15 2.09 -27.79
CA PHE A 289 -8.64 2.47 -26.47
C PHE A 289 -10.17 2.58 -26.41
N ASP A 290 -10.71 2.24 -25.24
CA ASP A 290 -12.10 2.43 -24.89
C ASP A 290 -12.46 3.93 -24.90
N PRO A 291 -13.49 4.36 -25.66
CA PRO A 291 -13.92 5.75 -25.68
C PRO A 291 -14.25 6.34 -24.30
N GLY A 292 -14.81 5.53 -23.39
CA GLY A 292 -15.10 5.97 -22.01
C GLY A 292 -13.83 6.25 -21.21
N MET A 293 -12.78 5.44 -21.40
CA MET A 293 -11.48 5.65 -20.76
C MET A 293 -10.73 6.85 -21.37
N VAL A 294 -10.89 7.07 -22.68
CA VAL A 294 -10.34 8.26 -23.36
C VAL A 294 -11.01 9.53 -22.83
N GLU A 295 -12.32 9.50 -22.55
CA GLU A 295 -13.01 10.64 -21.92
C GLU A 295 -12.54 10.90 -20.50
N ALA A 296 -12.27 9.86 -19.70
CA ALA A 296 -11.66 10.00 -18.37
C ALA A 296 -10.25 10.64 -18.48
N LEU A 297 -9.45 10.24 -19.47
CA LEU A 297 -8.17 10.90 -19.73
C LEU A 297 -8.36 12.39 -20.09
N ARG A 298 -9.33 12.72 -20.93
CA ARG A 298 -9.64 14.12 -21.28
C ARG A 298 -9.99 14.95 -20.05
N SER A 299 -10.88 14.44 -19.21
CA SER A 299 -11.30 15.09 -17.96
C SER A 299 -10.10 15.35 -17.04
N SER A 300 -9.26 14.33 -16.82
CA SER A 300 -8.06 14.44 -16.00
C SER A 300 -6.99 15.35 -16.61
N TRP A 301 -6.92 15.43 -17.94
CA TRP A 301 -6.06 16.37 -18.65
C TRP A 301 -6.52 17.80 -18.46
N ASP A 302 -7.81 18.08 -18.68
CA ASP A 302 -8.40 19.43 -18.58
C ASP A 302 -8.35 19.96 -17.14
N SER A 303 -8.44 19.09 -16.13
CA SER A 303 -8.24 19.45 -14.70
C SER A 303 -6.77 19.70 -14.32
N GLY A 304 -5.83 19.41 -15.19
CA GLY A 304 -4.40 19.57 -14.95
C GLY A 304 -3.75 18.46 -14.12
N ASN A 305 -4.44 17.37 -13.84
CA ASN A 305 -3.90 16.28 -13.02
C ASN A 305 -2.80 15.51 -13.75
N PHE A 306 -3.01 15.16 -15.00
CA PHE A 306 -1.99 14.48 -15.83
C PHE A 306 -0.74 15.35 -16.05
N GLN A 307 -0.89 16.66 -16.26
CA GLN A 307 0.23 17.58 -16.45
C GLN A 307 1.11 17.67 -15.21
N LYS A 308 0.52 17.68 -14.01
CA LYS A 308 1.28 17.64 -12.75
C LYS A 308 2.15 16.40 -12.61
N ILE A 309 1.65 15.24 -13.09
CA ILE A 309 2.42 14.00 -13.09
C ILE A 309 3.61 14.10 -14.03
N LEU A 310 3.40 14.66 -15.23
CA LEU A 310 4.46 14.90 -16.22
C LEU A 310 5.54 15.85 -15.70
N GLU A 311 5.16 16.97 -15.06
CA GLU A 311 6.09 17.95 -14.51
C GLU A 311 6.94 17.38 -13.36
N ASN A 312 6.35 16.53 -12.50
CA ASN A 312 7.06 15.85 -11.43
C ASN A 312 8.06 14.79 -11.93
N LYS A 313 7.91 14.32 -13.18
CA LYS A 313 8.82 13.41 -13.82
C LYS A 313 10.25 13.99 -13.97
N ASP A 314 10.36 15.30 -14.16
CA ASP A 314 11.64 16.00 -14.39
C ASP A 314 12.36 16.40 -13.10
N GLY A 315 11.92 15.95 -11.92
CA GLY A 315 12.59 16.22 -10.64
C GLY A 315 12.56 17.69 -10.18
N LYS A 316 11.75 18.53 -10.82
CA LYS A 316 11.49 19.93 -10.39
C LYS A 316 10.32 19.98 -9.42
N GLY A 317 10.40 19.22 -8.32
CA GLY A 317 9.50 19.41 -7.20
C GLY A 317 9.66 20.84 -6.68
N THR A 318 8.62 21.64 -6.78
CA THR A 318 8.52 22.95 -6.15
C THR A 318 8.77 22.81 -4.65
N ASN A 319 10.00 23.17 -4.21
CA ASN A 319 10.27 23.53 -2.85
C ASN A 319 9.36 24.73 -2.52
N GLY A 320 8.19 24.45 -2.00
CA GLY A 320 7.30 25.43 -1.40
C GLY A 320 8.01 26.06 -0.22
N ALA A 321 8.77 27.11 -0.49
CA ALA A 321 9.35 27.98 0.51
C ALA A 321 8.23 28.58 1.33
N LYS A 322 7.91 27.99 2.49
CA LYS A 322 7.25 28.71 3.59
C LYS A 322 8.17 29.84 4.02
N LYS A 323 8.01 31.01 3.41
CA LYS A 323 8.49 32.27 3.99
C LYS A 323 7.84 32.42 5.36
N ARG A 324 8.61 32.15 6.41
CA ARG A 324 8.28 32.64 7.74
C ARG A 324 8.39 34.16 7.67
N SER A 325 7.25 34.87 7.67
CA SER A 325 7.20 36.28 7.94
C SER A 325 7.54 36.49 9.42
N ASN A 326 8.77 36.87 9.71
CA ASN A 326 9.08 37.59 10.95
C ASN A 326 8.44 38.96 10.87
N GLY A 327 7.33 39.15 11.54
CA GLY A 327 6.79 40.48 11.88
C GLY A 327 7.40 40.92 13.20
N ARG A 328 7.87 42.11 13.21
CA ARG A 328 8.39 42.91 14.32
C ARG A 328 7.38 43.06 15.45
#